data_b507ef3ed1d94210eb8faa36d5d28827
#
_entry.id   b507ef3ed1d94210eb8faa36d5d28827
#
_cell.length_a   1.000
_cell.length_b   1.000
_cell.length_c   1.000
_cell.angle_alpha   90.00
_cell.angle_beta   90.00
_cell.angle_gamma   90.00
#
_symmetry.space_group_name_H-M   'P 1'
#
loop_
_entity.id
_entity.type
_entity.pdbx_description
1 polymer ?
#
loop_
_entity_poly.entity_id
_entity_poly.type
_entity_poly.pdbx_seq_one_letter_code
_entity_poly.pdbx_strand_id
1 'polypeptide(L)'
;MRARRWPWVLLAIVASLWVVKYALFDTAAAAGSAYVIDVDALHRVATATGPLPQGIEVEKVGDFAFPQTLVVAGEGFHMHPMVLLAHRVVWPDRSIVIDTAMSPAAAGALPGGHMDASAFGRVEAAIAKASQIVFTHEHSDHVGGVAAARDFAAIASKVRITAEQLRGPKFDRDAFPPGAIDRLQPLQYEGLYQLAPGVVLQKAPGHSVGSQLVYVELASGARFLFVGDIAWSFDNIARQTGRPALAKLLMKEDRAAVASQLQAIARLPPDVHVVVAHDPVALEKDLSAGLYRLGFTGLD
;
A
#
# COMPACT_ATOMS: atom_id res chain seq x y z
N MET A 1 34.32 13.71 -49.02
CA MET A 1 33.19 12.76 -48.88
C MET A 1 32.59 12.91 -47.49
N ARG A 2 31.44 13.55 -47.33
CA ARG A 2 30.72 13.60 -46.04
C ARG A 2 30.00 12.27 -45.87
N ALA A 3 30.48 11.42 -44.96
CA ALA A 3 29.80 10.17 -44.62
C ALA A 3 28.34 10.47 -44.21
N ARG A 4 27.39 9.79 -44.85
CA ARG A 4 25.96 9.95 -44.60
C ARG A 4 25.70 9.56 -43.12
N ARG A 5 25.44 10.53 -42.23
CA ARG A 5 25.13 10.31 -40.79
C ARG A 5 23.72 9.75 -40.57
N TRP A 6 22.88 9.71 -41.60
CA TRP A 6 21.49 9.27 -41.57
C TRP A 6 21.25 7.86 -41.01
N PRO A 7 22.04 6.83 -41.34
CA PRO A 7 21.79 5.49 -40.79
C PRO A 7 22.00 5.44 -39.28
N TRP A 8 22.96 6.20 -38.75
CA TRP A 8 23.19 6.27 -37.29
C TRP A 8 22.08 7.03 -36.55
N VAL A 9 21.51 8.06 -37.17
CA VAL A 9 20.36 8.79 -36.62
C VAL A 9 19.14 7.88 -36.59
N LEU A 10 18.85 7.14 -37.65
CA LEU A 10 17.74 6.18 -37.69
C LEU A 10 17.91 5.08 -36.63
N LEU A 11 19.12 4.53 -36.50
CA LEU A 11 19.42 3.53 -35.48
C LEU A 11 19.19 4.07 -34.06
N ALA A 12 19.63 5.30 -33.81
CA ALA A 12 19.39 5.95 -32.49
C ALA A 12 17.91 6.15 -32.20
N ILE A 13 17.12 6.57 -33.19
CA ILE A 13 15.67 6.71 -33.07
C ILE A 13 15.02 5.36 -32.74
N VAL A 14 15.35 4.32 -33.52
CA VAL A 14 14.79 2.97 -33.28
C VAL A 14 15.18 2.45 -31.90
N ALA A 15 16.42 2.62 -31.48
CA ALA A 15 16.90 2.23 -30.17
C ALA A 15 16.15 3.00 -29.04
N SER A 16 15.93 4.31 -29.22
CA SER A 16 15.18 5.13 -28.27
C SER A 16 13.73 4.68 -28.15
N LEU A 17 13.07 4.39 -29.27
CA LEU A 17 11.70 3.87 -29.29
C LEU A 17 11.60 2.51 -28.58
N TRP A 18 12.61 1.65 -28.77
CA TRP A 18 12.69 0.37 -28.09
C TRP A 18 12.85 0.53 -26.56
N VAL A 19 13.70 1.46 -26.13
CA VAL A 19 13.90 1.77 -24.70
C VAL A 19 12.60 2.29 -24.10
N VAL A 20 11.90 3.22 -24.76
CA VAL A 20 10.62 3.76 -24.31
C VAL A 20 9.56 2.65 -24.24
N LYS A 21 9.47 1.82 -25.29
CA LYS A 21 8.56 0.68 -25.31
C LYS A 21 8.83 -0.27 -24.13
N TYR A 22 10.09 -0.64 -23.91
CA TYR A 22 10.45 -1.49 -22.77
C TYR A 22 10.12 -0.83 -21.43
N ALA A 23 10.50 0.45 -21.26
CA ALA A 23 10.33 1.15 -20.02
C ALA A 23 8.86 1.28 -19.57
N LEU A 24 7.93 1.47 -20.54
CA LEU A 24 6.53 1.80 -20.25
C LEU A 24 5.54 0.66 -20.54
N PHE A 25 5.87 -0.26 -21.44
CA PHE A 25 4.93 -1.27 -21.93
C PHE A 25 5.37 -2.72 -21.69
N ASP A 26 6.56 -2.92 -21.10
CA ASP A 26 6.97 -4.28 -20.79
C ASP A 26 6.14 -4.84 -19.62
N THR A 27 5.29 -5.81 -19.94
CA THR A 27 4.46 -6.54 -18.99
C THR A 27 5.18 -7.79 -18.46
N ALA A 28 6.29 -8.19 -19.09
CA ALA A 28 7.00 -9.41 -18.73
C ALA A 28 7.73 -9.23 -17.40
N ALA A 29 7.22 -9.85 -16.35
CA ALA A 29 8.01 -10.18 -15.17
C ALA A 29 8.44 -11.64 -15.31
N ALA A 30 9.75 -11.90 -15.24
CA ALA A 30 10.21 -13.26 -15.10
C ALA A 30 9.53 -13.87 -13.84
N ALA A 31 9.05 -15.11 -13.95
CA ALA A 31 8.47 -15.78 -12.81
C ALA A 31 9.52 -15.86 -11.69
N GLY A 32 9.27 -15.16 -10.59
CA GLY A 32 10.00 -15.31 -9.34
C GLY A 32 9.65 -16.65 -8.65
N SER A 33 10.25 -16.91 -7.51
CA SER A 33 9.80 -17.97 -6.63
C SER A 33 8.33 -17.76 -6.27
N ALA A 34 7.54 -18.84 -6.23
CA ALA A 34 6.11 -18.74 -5.93
C ALA A 34 5.87 -18.13 -4.55
N TYR A 35 5.15 -17.01 -4.51
CA TYR A 35 4.67 -16.44 -3.25
C TYR A 35 3.44 -17.21 -2.79
N VAL A 36 3.35 -17.52 -1.51
CA VAL A 36 2.26 -18.31 -0.94
C VAL A 36 1.48 -17.50 0.08
N ILE A 37 0.16 -17.47 -0.08
CA ILE A 37 -0.79 -16.96 0.90
C ILE A 37 -1.63 -18.13 1.38
N ASP A 38 -1.33 -18.65 2.57
CA ASP A 38 -2.09 -19.74 3.20
C ASP A 38 -3.21 -19.14 4.07
N VAL A 39 -4.41 -19.04 3.50
CA VAL A 39 -5.59 -18.45 4.16
C VAL A 39 -5.98 -19.21 5.41
N ASP A 40 -5.84 -20.53 5.42
CA ASP A 40 -6.17 -21.35 6.60
C ASP A 40 -5.15 -21.11 7.73
N ALA A 41 -3.87 -20.89 7.39
CA ALA A 41 -2.87 -20.52 8.38
C ALA A 41 -3.11 -19.09 8.91
N LEU A 42 -3.46 -18.14 8.04
CA LEU A 42 -3.85 -16.77 8.45
C LEU A 42 -5.06 -16.81 9.40
N HIS A 43 -6.09 -17.56 9.07
CA HIS A 43 -7.27 -17.75 9.92
C HIS A 43 -6.89 -18.33 11.29
N ARG A 44 -6.12 -19.42 11.32
CA ARG A 44 -5.70 -20.04 12.60
C ARG A 44 -4.92 -19.07 13.47
N VAL A 45 -4.03 -18.27 12.88
CA VAL A 45 -3.26 -17.27 13.64
C VAL A 45 -4.14 -16.12 14.08
N ALA A 46 -5.04 -15.61 13.22
CA ALA A 46 -5.94 -14.51 13.53
C ALA A 46 -6.86 -14.81 14.72
N THR A 47 -7.35 -16.07 14.78
CA THR A 47 -8.34 -16.50 15.78
C THR A 47 -7.72 -17.18 17.01
N ALA A 48 -6.39 -17.22 17.11
CA ALA A 48 -5.68 -17.92 18.19
C ALA A 48 -5.93 -17.30 19.57
N THR A 49 -6.20 -15.99 19.64
CA THR A 49 -6.35 -15.28 20.92
C THR A 49 -7.48 -14.26 20.86
N GLY A 50 -8.15 -14.02 21.97
CA GLY A 50 -9.03 -12.89 22.26
C GLY A 50 -10.21 -12.63 21.31
N PRO A 51 -10.99 -11.58 21.55
CA PRO A 51 -12.12 -11.20 20.71
C PRO A 51 -11.66 -10.57 19.40
N LEU A 52 -12.33 -10.90 18.30
CA LEU A 52 -12.09 -10.37 16.96
C LEU A 52 -12.67 -8.94 16.82
N PRO A 53 -12.18 -8.14 15.86
CA PRO A 53 -12.71 -6.81 15.60
C PRO A 53 -14.13 -6.88 15.05
N GLN A 54 -14.89 -5.79 15.30
CA GLN A 54 -16.29 -5.69 14.91
C GLN A 54 -16.50 -5.09 13.52
N GLY A 55 -15.49 -4.34 13.00
CA GLY A 55 -15.62 -3.70 11.71
C GLY A 55 -14.36 -2.98 11.27
N ILE A 56 -14.43 -2.47 10.04
CA ILE A 56 -13.40 -1.65 9.43
C ILE A 56 -14.03 -0.33 9.02
N GLU A 57 -13.33 0.76 9.28
CA GLU A 57 -13.64 2.08 8.79
C GLU A 57 -12.54 2.53 7.83
N VAL A 58 -12.91 3.31 6.83
CA VAL A 58 -12.00 3.87 5.85
C VAL A 58 -12.15 5.39 5.79
N GLU A 59 -11.01 6.08 5.77
CA GLU A 59 -10.96 7.52 5.53
C GLU A 59 -10.37 7.77 4.15
N LYS A 60 -11.13 8.41 3.26
CA LYS A 60 -10.62 8.92 2.00
C LYS A 60 -10.01 10.29 2.26
N VAL A 61 -8.70 10.37 2.25
CA VAL A 61 -7.95 11.56 2.65
C VAL A 61 -7.66 12.48 1.47
N GLY A 62 -7.58 11.92 0.27
CA GLY A 62 -7.28 12.72 -0.91
C GLY A 62 -7.42 11.96 -2.21
N ASP A 63 -7.27 12.70 -3.31
CA ASP A 63 -7.29 12.21 -4.68
C ASP A 63 -5.99 12.62 -5.40
N PHE A 64 -5.57 11.81 -6.35
CA PHE A 64 -4.49 12.09 -7.28
C PHE A 64 -4.66 11.29 -8.56
N ALA A 65 -3.77 11.40 -9.54
CA ALA A 65 -3.87 10.61 -10.77
C ALA A 65 -2.50 10.33 -11.37
N PHE A 66 -2.34 9.15 -11.97
CA PHE A 66 -1.18 8.82 -12.78
C PHE A 66 -1.60 8.32 -14.17
N PRO A 67 -0.73 8.43 -15.20
CA PRO A 67 -0.94 7.73 -16.46
C PRO A 67 -1.20 6.25 -16.24
N GLN A 68 -2.25 5.69 -16.85
CA GLN A 68 -2.68 4.29 -16.66
C GLN A 68 -1.53 3.31 -16.85
N THR A 69 -0.64 3.56 -17.82
CA THR A 69 0.52 2.69 -18.08
C THR A 69 1.50 2.63 -16.90
N LEU A 70 1.50 3.62 -15.99
CA LEU A 70 2.31 3.59 -14.76
C LEU A 70 1.62 2.82 -13.64
N VAL A 71 0.30 2.61 -13.72
CA VAL A 71 -0.48 1.80 -12.78
C VAL A 71 -0.45 0.33 -13.20
N VAL A 72 -0.72 0.08 -14.49
CA VAL A 72 -0.72 -1.25 -15.11
C VAL A 72 0.11 -1.19 -16.39
N ALA A 73 1.20 -1.93 -16.45
CA ALA A 73 2.07 -1.93 -17.61
C ALA A 73 1.33 -2.34 -18.89
N GLY A 74 1.60 -1.63 -19.98
CA GLY A 74 0.98 -1.93 -21.28
C GLY A 74 -0.35 -1.24 -21.53
N GLU A 75 -0.95 -0.60 -20.53
CA GLU A 75 -2.17 0.20 -20.70
C GLU A 75 -1.86 1.60 -21.30
N GLY A 76 -2.92 2.35 -21.60
CA GLY A 76 -2.79 3.66 -22.24
C GLY A 76 -2.25 4.78 -21.36
N PHE A 77 -2.22 6.00 -21.91
CA PHE A 77 -1.71 7.19 -21.22
C PHE A 77 -2.82 8.09 -20.63
N HIS A 78 -4.08 7.67 -20.67
CA HIS A 78 -5.13 8.41 -19.95
C HIS A 78 -4.82 8.44 -18.44
N MET A 79 -5.23 9.51 -17.80
CA MET A 79 -5.01 9.64 -16.36
C MET A 79 -5.97 8.71 -15.62
N HIS A 80 -5.39 7.83 -14.82
CA HIS A 80 -6.11 6.93 -13.93
C HIS A 80 -6.31 7.63 -12.59
N PRO A 81 -7.57 7.83 -12.14
CA PRO A 81 -7.84 8.44 -10.85
C PRO A 81 -7.42 7.48 -9.73
N MET A 82 -6.83 8.04 -8.69
CA MET A 82 -6.34 7.31 -7.52
C MET A 82 -6.73 8.03 -6.24
N VAL A 83 -6.79 7.32 -5.13
CA VAL A 83 -7.17 7.84 -3.82
C VAL A 83 -6.10 7.58 -2.77
N LEU A 84 -6.02 8.47 -1.77
CA LEU A 84 -5.21 8.29 -0.56
C LEU A 84 -6.14 7.83 0.56
N LEU A 85 -5.85 6.67 1.14
CA LEU A 85 -6.69 6.02 2.13
C LEU A 85 -5.94 5.81 3.44
N ALA A 86 -6.70 5.81 4.53
CA ALA A 86 -6.31 5.26 5.81
C ALA A 86 -7.44 4.35 6.30
N HIS A 87 -7.10 3.26 7.00
CA HIS A 87 -8.10 2.32 7.50
C HIS A 87 -8.00 2.20 9.01
N ARG A 88 -9.13 1.94 9.66
CA ARG A 88 -9.20 1.69 11.10
C ARG A 88 -9.96 0.40 11.36
N VAL A 89 -9.31 -0.55 11.99
CA VAL A 89 -9.90 -1.80 12.49
C VAL A 89 -10.39 -1.56 13.91
N VAL A 90 -11.67 -1.85 14.19
CA VAL A 90 -12.36 -1.40 15.40
C VAL A 90 -12.82 -2.58 16.25
N TRP A 91 -12.44 -2.59 17.52
CA TRP A 91 -13.00 -3.40 18.61
C TRP A 91 -13.87 -2.51 19.52
N PRO A 92 -14.62 -3.07 20.46
CA PRO A 92 -15.40 -2.26 21.41
C PRO A 92 -14.57 -1.31 22.29
N ASP A 93 -13.33 -1.69 22.59
CA ASP A 93 -12.44 -1.03 23.55
C ASP A 93 -11.17 -0.43 22.93
N ARG A 94 -10.88 -0.71 21.68
CA ARG A 94 -9.66 -0.26 21.01
C ARG A 94 -9.78 -0.20 19.50
N SER A 95 -8.79 0.39 18.86
CA SER A 95 -8.66 0.33 17.42
C SER A 95 -7.18 0.24 16.99
N ILE A 96 -6.98 -0.26 15.77
CA ILE A 96 -5.69 -0.28 15.07
C ILE A 96 -5.86 0.53 13.79
N VAL A 97 -4.89 1.40 13.47
CA VAL A 97 -4.84 2.11 12.19
C VAL A 97 -3.90 1.37 11.23
N ILE A 98 -4.37 1.10 10.02
CA ILE A 98 -3.60 0.53 8.91
C ILE A 98 -3.40 1.62 7.88
N ASP A 99 -2.15 1.99 7.63
CA ASP A 99 -1.72 3.11 6.81
C ASP A 99 -2.31 4.46 7.28
N THR A 100 -1.65 5.54 6.98
CA THR A 100 -1.99 6.85 7.55
C THR A 100 -2.05 7.95 6.49
N ALA A 101 -2.16 7.54 5.23
CA ALA A 101 -2.11 8.43 4.07
C ALA A 101 -0.83 9.29 4.02
N MET A 102 -0.85 10.31 3.18
CA MET A 102 0.23 11.26 2.97
C MET A 102 -0.05 12.54 3.75
N SER A 103 1.00 13.25 4.15
CA SER A 103 0.82 14.59 4.74
C SER A 103 0.27 15.58 3.70
N PRO A 104 -0.53 16.59 4.11
CA PRO A 104 -1.09 17.56 3.17
C PRO A 104 -0.04 18.29 2.33
N ALA A 105 1.13 18.59 2.92
CA ALA A 105 2.23 19.26 2.23
C ALA A 105 2.81 18.37 1.10
N ALA A 106 2.95 17.08 1.33
CA ALA A 106 3.47 16.14 0.33
C ALA A 106 2.45 15.80 -0.76
N ALA A 107 1.16 15.69 -0.41
CA ALA A 107 0.10 15.36 -1.35
C ALA A 107 -0.08 16.41 -2.46
N GLY A 108 0.15 17.69 -2.15
CA GLY A 108 0.10 18.77 -3.13
C GLY A 108 1.15 18.66 -4.24
N ALA A 109 2.17 17.83 -4.08
CA ALA A 109 3.19 17.56 -5.10
C ALA A 109 2.79 16.42 -6.07
N LEU A 110 1.73 15.66 -5.76
CA LEU A 110 1.23 14.61 -6.65
C LEU A 110 0.48 15.20 -7.86
N PRO A 111 0.54 14.59 -9.05
CA PRO A 111 -0.21 15.03 -10.21
C PRO A 111 -1.72 15.03 -9.92
N GLY A 112 -2.38 16.20 -10.05
CA GLY A 112 -3.79 16.37 -9.70
C GLY A 112 -4.11 16.18 -8.22
N GLY A 113 -3.09 16.23 -7.35
CA GLY A 113 -3.21 15.98 -5.91
C GLY A 113 -4.16 16.98 -5.23
N HIS A 114 -5.15 16.43 -4.54
CA HIS A 114 -6.09 17.18 -3.70
C HIS A 114 -6.22 16.46 -2.36
N MET A 115 -6.24 17.23 -1.26
CA MET A 115 -6.39 16.71 0.09
C MET A 115 -7.64 17.26 0.75
N ASP A 116 -8.38 16.40 1.42
CA ASP A 116 -9.41 16.78 2.38
C ASP A 116 -8.75 16.97 3.77
N ALA A 117 -8.58 18.22 4.17
CA ALA A 117 -7.98 18.56 5.46
C ALA A 117 -8.82 18.04 6.66
N SER A 118 -10.14 17.96 6.50
CA SER A 118 -11.02 17.43 7.55
C SER A 118 -10.84 15.92 7.70
N ALA A 119 -10.76 15.20 6.59
CA ALA A 119 -10.47 13.77 6.56
C ALA A 119 -9.08 13.49 7.18
N PHE A 120 -8.06 14.26 6.79
CA PHE A 120 -6.73 14.13 7.39
C PHE A 120 -6.74 14.42 8.91
N GLY A 121 -7.49 15.41 9.36
CA GLY A 121 -7.68 15.69 10.79
C GLY A 121 -8.30 14.53 11.56
N ARG A 122 -9.23 13.77 10.94
CA ARG A 122 -9.77 12.53 11.53
C ARG A 122 -8.72 11.41 11.58
N VAL A 123 -7.85 11.31 10.58
CA VAL A 123 -6.72 10.37 10.62
C VAL A 123 -5.76 10.73 11.76
N GLU A 124 -5.38 12.01 11.94
CA GLU A 124 -4.56 12.46 13.07
C GLU A 124 -5.20 12.08 14.42
N ALA A 125 -6.51 12.31 14.58
CA ALA A 125 -7.23 11.94 15.79
C ALA A 125 -7.26 10.42 16.01
N ALA A 126 -7.43 9.62 14.94
CA ALA A 126 -7.40 8.18 15.01
C ALA A 126 -6.02 7.65 15.42
N ILE A 127 -4.95 8.18 14.84
CA ILE A 127 -3.55 7.87 15.19
C ILE A 127 -3.31 8.14 16.68
N ALA A 128 -3.75 9.29 17.19
CA ALA A 128 -3.57 9.65 18.60
C ALA A 128 -4.29 8.67 19.57
N LYS A 129 -5.46 8.15 19.19
CA LYS A 129 -6.28 7.24 20.00
C LYS A 129 -6.01 5.76 19.77
N ALA A 130 -5.37 5.39 18.64
CA ALA A 130 -5.08 4.01 18.30
C ALA A 130 -4.28 3.29 19.38
N SER A 131 -4.54 2.00 19.55
CA SER A 131 -3.70 1.12 20.35
C SER A 131 -2.41 0.73 19.61
N GLN A 132 -2.50 0.60 18.30
CA GLN A 132 -1.36 0.32 17.41
C GLN A 132 -1.59 0.99 16.05
N ILE A 133 -0.49 1.28 15.38
CA ILE A 133 -0.46 1.85 14.01
C ILE A 133 0.48 0.96 13.20
N VAL A 134 0.01 0.38 12.12
CA VAL A 134 0.76 -0.53 11.27
C VAL A 134 0.72 -0.05 9.82
N PHE A 135 1.73 -0.36 9.04
CA PHE A 135 1.83 0.07 7.64
C PHE A 135 1.95 -1.14 6.72
N THR A 136 1.29 -1.08 5.58
CA THR A 136 1.51 -2.04 4.51
C THR A 136 2.93 -1.94 3.96
N HIS A 137 3.47 -0.71 3.89
CA HIS A 137 4.86 -0.46 3.53
C HIS A 137 5.31 0.97 3.92
N GLU A 138 6.55 1.32 3.62
CA GLU A 138 7.24 2.51 4.14
C GLU A 138 7.13 3.77 3.28
N HIS A 139 6.38 3.80 2.20
CA HIS A 139 6.28 5.00 1.36
C HIS A 139 5.49 6.11 2.05
N SER A 140 5.75 7.35 1.64
CA SER A 140 5.23 8.55 2.28
C SER A 140 3.70 8.65 2.26
N ASP A 141 3.05 8.06 1.29
CA ASP A 141 1.58 7.99 1.17
C ASP A 141 0.92 6.92 2.06
N HIS A 142 1.72 6.18 2.80
CA HIS A 142 1.27 5.21 3.82
C HIS A 142 1.71 5.61 5.24
N VAL A 143 2.92 6.16 5.40
CA VAL A 143 3.44 6.54 6.72
C VAL A 143 3.30 8.04 7.04
N GLY A 144 2.85 8.84 6.07
CA GLY A 144 2.91 10.32 6.14
C GLY A 144 2.11 10.92 7.26
N GLY A 145 0.97 10.35 7.65
CA GLY A 145 0.20 10.83 8.79
C GLY A 145 0.94 10.67 10.12
N VAL A 146 1.69 9.58 10.30
CA VAL A 146 2.54 9.39 11.48
C VAL A 146 3.75 10.32 11.42
N ALA A 147 4.37 10.50 10.25
CA ALA A 147 5.49 11.43 10.08
C ALA A 147 5.09 12.87 10.41
N ALA A 148 3.86 13.29 10.04
CA ALA A 148 3.30 14.61 10.30
C ALA A 148 2.65 14.77 11.68
N ALA A 149 2.64 13.73 12.53
CA ALA A 149 1.94 13.75 13.81
C ALA A 149 2.46 14.89 14.71
N ARG A 150 1.54 15.71 15.24
CA ARG A 150 1.86 16.88 16.08
C ARG A 150 2.59 16.49 17.36
N ASP A 151 2.20 15.36 17.97
CA ASP A 151 2.87 14.81 19.15
C ASP A 151 3.34 13.38 18.84
N PHE A 152 4.44 13.29 18.11
CA PHE A 152 5.04 12.01 17.76
C PHE A 152 5.44 11.21 19.02
N ALA A 153 5.86 11.89 20.08
CA ALA A 153 6.32 11.23 21.31
C ALA A 153 5.19 10.41 21.96
N ALA A 154 3.95 10.91 21.92
CA ALA A 154 2.78 10.22 22.47
C ALA A 154 2.37 8.97 21.68
N ILE A 155 2.75 8.89 20.40
CA ILE A 155 2.38 7.76 19.53
C ILE A 155 3.53 6.80 19.22
N ALA A 156 4.77 7.17 19.47
CA ALA A 156 5.95 6.39 19.08
C ALA A 156 5.90 4.93 19.56
N SER A 157 5.44 4.68 20.77
CA SER A 157 5.30 3.33 21.34
C SER A 157 4.18 2.48 20.70
N LYS A 158 3.29 3.12 19.94
CA LYS A 158 2.16 2.47 19.23
C LYS A 158 2.50 2.11 17.80
N VAL A 159 3.53 2.72 17.23
CA VAL A 159 3.97 2.52 15.84
C VAL A 159 4.60 1.14 15.67
N ARG A 160 4.05 0.34 14.76
CA ARG A 160 4.51 -1.02 14.42
C ARG A 160 5.17 -1.02 13.06
N ILE A 161 6.26 -0.27 12.95
CA ILE A 161 7.10 -0.23 11.74
C ILE A 161 8.13 -1.36 11.81
N THR A 162 8.39 -2.04 10.69
CA THR A 162 9.39 -3.12 10.66
C THR A 162 10.80 -2.58 10.45
N ALA A 163 11.81 -3.40 10.78
CA ALA A 163 13.20 -3.06 10.53
C ALA A 163 13.49 -2.91 9.02
N GLU A 164 12.79 -3.69 8.18
CA GLU A 164 12.88 -3.60 6.72
C GLU A 164 12.30 -2.27 6.22
N GLN A 165 11.14 -1.86 6.72
CA GLN A 165 10.52 -0.57 6.40
C GLN A 165 11.46 0.60 6.73
N LEU A 166 12.06 0.60 7.91
CA LEU A 166 13.02 1.65 8.30
C LEU A 166 14.29 1.69 7.44
N ARG A 167 14.65 0.59 6.80
CA ARG A 167 15.80 0.51 5.88
C ARG A 167 15.42 0.71 4.42
N GLY A 168 14.14 0.84 4.13
CA GLY A 168 13.63 1.00 2.78
C GLY A 168 14.25 2.22 2.07
N PRO A 169 14.69 2.09 0.83
CA PRO A 169 15.36 3.18 0.10
C PRO A 169 14.44 4.37 -0.21
N LYS A 170 13.14 4.20 -0.01
CA LYS A 170 12.10 5.22 -0.18
C LYS A 170 11.45 5.65 1.14
N PHE A 171 11.96 5.17 2.27
CA PHE A 171 11.56 5.67 3.58
C PHE A 171 12.09 7.10 3.76
N ASP A 172 11.18 8.06 3.78
CA ASP A 172 11.51 9.48 3.93
C ASP A 172 11.76 9.82 5.40
N ARG A 173 13.02 9.73 5.82
CA ARG A 173 13.45 10.03 7.19
C ARG A 173 13.28 11.51 7.55
N ASP A 174 13.43 12.37 6.55
CA ASP A 174 13.39 13.82 6.76
C ASP A 174 11.96 14.34 6.94
N ALA A 175 10.95 13.55 6.58
CA ALA A 175 9.55 13.83 6.88
C ALA A 175 9.21 13.70 8.37
N PHE A 176 10.04 12.98 9.16
CA PHE A 176 9.81 12.79 10.58
C PHE A 176 10.46 13.90 11.42
N PRO A 177 9.88 14.24 12.58
CA PRO A 177 10.52 15.18 13.50
C PRO A 177 11.94 14.74 13.90
N PRO A 178 12.87 15.66 14.17
CA PRO A 178 14.22 15.32 14.62
C PRO A 178 14.22 14.35 15.82
N GLY A 179 14.98 13.25 15.73
CA GLY A 179 15.06 12.21 16.76
C GLY A 179 13.80 11.34 16.92
N ALA A 180 12.79 11.50 16.07
CA ALA A 180 11.57 10.70 16.10
C ALA A 180 11.86 9.21 15.82
N ILE A 181 12.67 8.95 14.81
CA ILE A 181 13.00 7.57 14.38
C ILE A 181 13.74 6.80 15.47
N ASP A 182 14.59 7.47 16.25
CA ASP A 182 15.33 6.84 17.36
C ASP A 182 14.42 6.38 18.51
N ARG A 183 13.18 6.88 18.56
CA ARG A 183 12.16 6.47 19.53
C ARG A 183 11.36 5.25 19.11
N LEU A 184 11.45 4.86 17.82
CA LEU A 184 10.73 3.71 17.29
C LEU A 184 11.41 2.41 17.74
N GLN A 185 10.57 1.43 18.04
CA GLN A 185 11.01 0.06 18.30
C GLN A 185 10.63 -0.82 17.11
N PRO A 186 11.59 -1.12 16.22
CA PRO A 186 11.26 -1.84 14.99
C PRO A 186 10.71 -3.24 15.28
N LEU A 187 9.55 -3.52 14.69
CA LEU A 187 8.96 -4.85 14.74
C LEU A 187 9.83 -5.83 13.94
N GLN A 188 10.14 -6.97 14.53
CA GLN A 188 10.86 -8.07 13.87
C GLN A 188 10.02 -9.34 14.00
N TYR A 189 9.76 -10.00 12.87
CA TYR A 189 9.02 -11.26 12.84
C TYR A 189 9.39 -12.07 11.61
N GLU A 190 9.15 -13.36 11.68
CA GLU A 190 9.24 -14.30 10.57
C GLU A 190 7.91 -15.04 10.39
N GLY A 191 7.62 -15.47 9.17
CA GLY A 191 6.36 -16.15 8.85
C GLY A 191 5.13 -15.27 9.05
N LEU A 192 4.15 -15.77 9.81
CA LEU A 192 2.94 -15.04 10.17
C LEU A 192 3.06 -14.45 11.59
N TYR A 193 2.67 -13.20 11.75
CA TYR A 193 2.72 -12.50 13.04
C TYR A 193 1.33 -11.99 13.43
N GLN A 194 0.78 -12.50 14.54
CA GLN A 194 -0.46 -11.96 15.10
C GLN A 194 -0.19 -10.61 15.77
N LEU A 195 -0.60 -9.52 15.10
CA LEU A 195 -0.48 -8.16 15.65
C LEU A 195 -1.49 -7.92 16.76
N ALA A 196 -2.69 -8.44 16.58
CA ALA A 196 -3.80 -8.45 17.55
C ALA A 196 -4.77 -9.59 17.18
N PRO A 197 -5.69 -9.99 18.07
CA PRO A 197 -6.76 -10.91 17.70
C PRO A 197 -7.50 -10.42 16.45
N GLY A 198 -7.57 -11.24 15.43
CA GLY A 198 -8.15 -10.91 14.13
C GLY A 198 -7.22 -10.17 13.17
N VAL A 199 -6.00 -9.77 13.55
CA VAL A 199 -5.06 -9.05 12.67
C VAL A 199 -3.73 -9.78 12.58
N VAL A 200 -3.34 -10.19 11.36
CA VAL A 200 -2.11 -10.95 11.08
C VAL A 200 -1.29 -10.26 10.00
N LEU A 201 0.01 -10.21 10.20
CA LEU A 201 0.98 -9.68 9.24
C LEU A 201 1.71 -10.82 8.54
N GLN A 202 1.97 -10.66 7.24
CA GLN A 202 2.81 -11.53 6.44
C GLN A 202 3.74 -10.70 5.57
N LYS A 203 5.07 -10.90 5.66
CA LYS A 203 6.02 -10.18 4.81
C LYS A 203 5.78 -10.48 3.33
N ALA A 204 5.82 -9.44 2.52
CA ALA A 204 5.62 -9.49 1.07
C ALA A 204 6.57 -8.52 0.34
N PRO A 205 7.90 -8.64 0.53
CA PRO A 205 8.85 -7.74 -0.12
C PRO A 205 8.71 -7.87 -1.64
N GLY A 206 8.69 -6.72 -2.33
CA GLY A 206 8.49 -6.68 -3.78
C GLY A 206 8.31 -5.26 -4.26
N HIS A 207 7.17 -4.64 -3.98
CA HIS A 207 6.96 -3.22 -4.24
C HIS A 207 7.97 -2.36 -3.47
N SER A 208 8.16 -2.67 -2.21
CA SER A 208 9.27 -2.18 -1.38
C SER A 208 9.88 -3.33 -0.58
N VAL A 209 11.02 -3.08 0.05
CA VAL A 209 11.67 -4.09 0.91
C VAL A 209 10.89 -4.34 2.20
N GLY A 210 10.11 -3.36 2.65
CA GLY A 210 9.28 -3.42 3.85
C GLY A 210 7.82 -3.75 3.60
N SER A 211 7.44 -4.10 2.35
CA SER A 211 6.05 -4.47 2.05
C SER A 211 5.61 -5.70 2.83
N GLN A 212 4.37 -5.65 3.33
CA GLN A 212 3.70 -6.73 4.04
C GLN A 212 2.20 -6.71 3.75
N LEU A 213 1.59 -7.88 3.79
CA LEU A 213 0.14 -8.06 3.79
C LEU A 213 -0.38 -7.87 5.22
N VAL A 214 -1.56 -7.27 5.34
CA VAL A 214 -2.29 -7.20 6.61
C VAL A 214 -3.61 -7.92 6.43
N TYR A 215 -3.72 -9.11 7.05
CA TYR A 215 -4.96 -9.87 7.08
C TYR A 215 -5.80 -9.44 8.26
N VAL A 216 -7.09 -9.23 8.03
CA VAL A 216 -8.06 -8.86 9.08
C VAL A 216 -9.27 -9.80 9.00
N GLU A 217 -9.62 -10.42 10.12
CA GLU A 217 -10.82 -11.23 10.26
C GLU A 217 -11.73 -10.62 11.33
N LEU A 218 -12.98 -10.37 10.96
CA LEU A 218 -13.99 -9.77 11.83
C LEU A 218 -14.76 -10.82 12.62
N ALA A 219 -15.37 -10.42 13.72
CA ALA A 219 -16.27 -11.25 14.51
C ALA A 219 -17.50 -11.75 13.72
N SER A 220 -17.84 -11.09 12.61
CA SER A 220 -18.88 -11.53 11.67
C SER A 220 -18.44 -12.70 10.77
N GLY A 221 -17.14 -13.06 10.77
CA GLY A 221 -16.54 -14.00 9.86
C GLY A 221 -16.07 -13.41 8.53
N ALA A 222 -16.26 -12.10 8.30
CA ALA A 222 -15.75 -11.42 7.12
C ALA A 222 -14.22 -11.33 7.17
N ARG A 223 -13.56 -11.61 6.05
CA ARG A 223 -12.11 -11.68 5.93
C ARG A 223 -11.60 -10.69 4.89
N PHE A 224 -10.56 -9.95 5.24
CA PHE A 224 -9.96 -8.92 4.42
C PHE A 224 -8.45 -9.12 4.31
N LEU A 225 -7.90 -8.81 3.13
CA LEU A 225 -6.46 -8.82 2.89
C LEU A 225 -6.04 -7.47 2.29
N PHE A 226 -5.41 -6.63 3.10
CA PHE A 226 -4.79 -5.40 2.66
C PHE A 226 -3.46 -5.72 1.98
N VAL A 227 -3.36 -5.42 0.69
CA VAL A 227 -2.20 -5.79 -0.13
C VAL A 227 -1.23 -4.63 -0.35
N GLY A 228 -1.59 -3.43 0.14
CA GLY A 228 -0.80 -2.22 -0.10
C GLY A 228 -0.50 -2.05 -1.58
N ASP A 229 0.66 -1.53 -1.88
CA ASP A 229 1.09 -1.22 -3.24
C ASP A 229 1.57 -2.41 -4.08
N ILE A 230 1.35 -3.62 -3.61
CA ILE A 230 1.43 -4.78 -4.51
C ILE A 230 0.42 -4.58 -5.65
N ALA A 231 -0.78 -4.09 -5.33
CA ALA A 231 -1.80 -3.70 -6.30
C ALA A 231 -2.33 -2.28 -5.98
N TRP A 232 -2.12 -1.34 -6.88
CA TRP A 232 -2.70 0.00 -6.78
C TRP A 232 -4.19 -0.01 -7.12
N SER A 233 -4.59 -0.87 -8.07
CA SER A 233 -5.97 -1.06 -8.48
C SER A 233 -6.31 -2.53 -8.69
N PHE A 234 -7.60 -2.85 -8.77
CA PHE A 234 -8.07 -4.20 -9.11
C PHE A 234 -7.61 -4.66 -10.50
N ASP A 235 -7.32 -3.74 -11.42
CA ASP A 235 -6.78 -4.08 -12.73
C ASP A 235 -5.42 -4.79 -12.64
N ASN A 236 -4.59 -4.44 -11.64
CA ASN A 236 -3.34 -5.16 -11.40
C ASN A 236 -3.59 -6.66 -11.11
N ILE A 237 -4.61 -6.96 -10.31
CA ILE A 237 -4.98 -8.33 -9.93
C ILE A 237 -5.65 -9.06 -11.09
N ALA A 238 -6.64 -8.43 -11.73
CA ALA A 238 -7.41 -9.02 -12.82
C ALA A 238 -6.52 -9.39 -14.02
N ARG A 239 -5.52 -8.54 -14.32
CA ARG A 239 -4.55 -8.75 -15.42
C ARG A 239 -3.28 -9.47 -14.96
N GLN A 240 -3.11 -9.68 -13.65
CA GLN A 240 -1.89 -10.22 -13.04
C GLN A 240 -0.65 -9.44 -13.52
N THR A 241 -0.79 -8.13 -13.68
CA THR A 241 0.19 -7.24 -14.26
C THR A 241 0.48 -6.08 -13.32
N GLY A 242 1.72 -5.96 -12.90
CA GLY A 242 2.21 -4.85 -12.09
C GLY A 242 2.54 -3.62 -12.94
N ARG A 243 3.36 -2.76 -12.36
CA ARG A 243 3.86 -1.53 -12.98
C ARG A 243 4.91 -1.84 -14.05
N PRO A 244 5.18 -0.91 -15.00
CA PRO A 244 6.15 -1.11 -16.09
C PRO A 244 7.59 -1.17 -15.57
N ALA A 245 8.53 -1.51 -16.47
CA ALA A 245 9.95 -1.62 -16.12
C ALA A 245 10.54 -0.32 -15.51
N LEU A 246 9.95 0.83 -15.84
CA LEU A 246 10.31 2.13 -15.25
C LEU A 246 10.13 2.16 -13.73
N ALA A 247 9.17 1.44 -13.16
CA ALA A 247 8.95 1.34 -11.73
C ALA A 247 10.16 0.76 -10.98
N LYS A 248 10.89 -0.18 -11.58
CA LYS A 248 12.15 -0.70 -11.03
C LYS A 248 13.18 0.40 -10.80
N LEU A 249 13.24 1.36 -11.72
CA LEU A 249 14.17 2.49 -11.62
C LEU A 249 13.69 3.54 -10.62
N LEU A 250 12.42 3.91 -10.69
CA LEU A 250 11.85 5.01 -9.89
C LEU A 250 11.58 4.61 -8.45
N MET A 251 11.04 3.41 -8.20
CA MET A 251 10.60 2.94 -6.89
C MET A 251 11.48 1.84 -6.30
N LYS A 252 12.45 1.32 -7.05
CA LYS A 252 13.28 0.14 -6.69
C LYS A 252 12.46 -1.14 -6.54
N GLU A 253 11.34 -1.23 -7.24
CA GLU A 253 10.43 -2.37 -7.19
C GLU A 253 11.05 -3.64 -7.77
N ASP A 254 10.90 -4.76 -7.06
CA ASP A 254 11.15 -6.11 -7.60
C ASP A 254 9.88 -6.60 -8.32
N ARG A 255 9.84 -6.37 -9.64
CA ARG A 255 8.71 -6.74 -10.48
C ARG A 255 8.43 -8.25 -10.50
N ALA A 256 9.46 -9.08 -10.32
CA ALA A 256 9.28 -10.54 -10.30
C ALA A 256 8.56 -10.99 -9.02
N ALA A 257 8.94 -10.41 -7.89
CA ALA A 257 8.26 -10.65 -6.62
C ALA A 257 6.80 -10.16 -6.68
N VAL A 258 6.56 -8.92 -7.16
CA VAL A 258 5.21 -8.36 -7.32
C VAL A 258 4.34 -9.23 -8.24
N ALA A 259 4.89 -9.71 -9.38
CA ALA A 259 4.13 -10.59 -10.28
C ALA A 259 3.73 -11.90 -9.60
N SER A 260 4.64 -12.51 -8.82
CA SER A 260 4.35 -13.72 -8.04
C SER A 260 3.27 -13.46 -6.97
N GLN A 261 3.32 -12.30 -6.31
CA GLN A 261 2.34 -11.88 -5.31
C GLN A 261 0.97 -11.64 -5.95
N LEU A 262 0.89 -10.93 -7.09
CA LEU A 262 -0.36 -10.73 -7.83
C LEU A 262 -1.00 -12.06 -8.26
N GLN A 263 -0.19 -13.04 -8.70
CA GLN A 263 -0.69 -14.38 -9.02
C GLN A 263 -1.24 -15.11 -7.78
N ALA A 264 -0.60 -14.95 -6.63
CA ALA A 264 -1.08 -15.54 -5.38
C ALA A 264 -2.40 -14.88 -4.93
N ILE A 265 -2.49 -13.55 -5.01
CA ILE A 265 -3.68 -12.78 -4.67
C ILE A 265 -4.85 -13.14 -5.60
N ALA A 266 -4.61 -13.30 -6.90
CA ALA A 266 -5.64 -13.67 -7.87
C ALA A 266 -6.23 -15.08 -7.66
N ARG A 267 -5.57 -15.92 -6.86
CA ARG A 267 -6.03 -17.30 -6.52
C ARG A 267 -6.69 -17.40 -5.16
N LEU A 268 -6.84 -16.27 -4.45
CA LEU A 268 -7.50 -16.29 -3.14
C LEU A 268 -8.96 -16.77 -3.27
N PRO A 269 -9.48 -17.47 -2.25
CA PRO A 269 -10.88 -17.83 -2.22
C PRO A 269 -11.76 -16.57 -2.20
N PRO A 270 -12.98 -16.63 -2.82
CA PRO A 270 -13.83 -15.47 -3.03
C PRO A 270 -14.38 -14.83 -1.74
N ASP A 271 -14.28 -15.51 -0.62
CA ASP A 271 -14.65 -15.03 0.70
C ASP A 271 -13.54 -14.25 1.43
N VAL A 272 -12.36 -14.12 0.82
CA VAL A 272 -11.30 -13.22 1.25
C VAL A 272 -11.39 -11.94 0.40
N HIS A 273 -11.83 -10.85 1.03
CA HIS A 273 -11.93 -9.56 0.36
C HIS A 273 -10.55 -8.90 0.25
N VAL A 274 -10.11 -8.65 -0.98
CA VAL A 274 -8.81 -8.00 -1.24
C VAL A 274 -8.99 -6.49 -1.23
N VAL A 275 -8.23 -5.81 -0.40
CA VAL A 275 -8.20 -4.33 -0.28
C VAL A 275 -6.96 -3.81 -1.01
N VAL A 276 -7.19 -3.16 -2.16
CA VAL A 276 -6.14 -2.50 -2.95
C VAL A 276 -5.90 -1.07 -2.47
N ALA A 277 -4.71 -0.53 -2.74
CA ALA A 277 -4.27 0.70 -2.07
C ALA A 277 -4.96 1.98 -2.56
N HIS A 278 -5.21 2.12 -3.88
CA HIS A 278 -5.49 3.44 -4.46
C HIS A 278 -6.66 3.46 -5.45
N ASP A 279 -7.55 2.47 -5.44
CA ASP A 279 -8.63 2.32 -6.42
C ASP A 279 -9.94 2.95 -5.93
N PRO A 280 -10.37 4.10 -6.50
CA PRO A 280 -11.62 4.73 -6.11
C PRO A 280 -12.87 3.89 -6.48
N VAL A 281 -12.78 3.09 -7.56
CA VAL A 281 -13.92 2.25 -8.00
C VAL A 281 -14.10 1.07 -7.05
N ALA A 282 -12.97 0.46 -6.62
CA ALA A 282 -13.00 -0.59 -5.61
C ALA A 282 -13.55 -0.06 -4.27
N LEU A 283 -13.07 1.11 -3.83
CA LEU A 283 -13.55 1.75 -2.61
C LEU A 283 -15.08 1.98 -2.65
N GLU A 284 -15.59 2.53 -3.74
CA GLU A 284 -17.02 2.83 -3.89
C GLU A 284 -17.88 1.57 -3.90
N LYS A 285 -17.40 0.52 -4.58
CA LYS A 285 -18.01 -0.81 -4.57
C LYS A 285 -18.08 -1.41 -3.17
N ASP A 286 -17.00 -1.31 -2.42
CA ASP A 286 -16.89 -1.89 -1.09
C ASP A 286 -17.76 -1.15 -0.05
N LEU A 287 -17.83 0.18 -0.15
CA LEU A 287 -18.74 1.00 0.64
C LEU A 287 -20.20 0.66 0.34
N SER A 288 -20.55 0.51 -0.94
CA SER A 288 -21.89 0.15 -1.39
C SER A 288 -22.30 -1.26 -0.94
N ALA A 289 -21.33 -2.17 -0.83
CA ALA A 289 -21.53 -3.52 -0.30
C ALA A 289 -21.56 -3.58 1.23
N GLY A 290 -21.33 -2.46 1.93
CA GLY A 290 -21.32 -2.39 3.39
C GLY A 290 -20.12 -3.10 4.03
N LEU A 291 -19.02 -3.29 3.29
CA LEU A 291 -17.80 -3.93 3.78
C LEU A 291 -17.02 -3.01 4.72
N TYR A 292 -17.09 -1.69 4.48
CA TYR A 292 -16.51 -0.65 5.33
C TYR A 292 -17.54 0.40 5.68
N ARG A 293 -17.23 1.18 6.72
CA ARG A 293 -17.87 2.47 6.98
C ARG A 293 -16.96 3.60 6.53
N LEU A 294 -17.51 4.56 5.78
CA LEU A 294 -16.78 5.76 5.40
C LEU A 294 -16.70 6.73 6.59
N GLY A 295 -15.51 7.26 6.81
CA GLY A 295 -15.21 8.19 7.89
C GLY A 295 -14.92 7.49 9.23
N PHE A 296 -13.88 7.98 9.89
CA PHE A 296 -13.55 7.51 11.24
C PHE A 296 -14.52 8.13 12.26
N THR A 297 -15.18 7.31 13.06
CA THR A 297 -16.20 7.72 14.02
C THR A 297 -15.74 7.54 15.46
N GLY A 298 -16.41 8.22 16.45
CA GLY A 298 -16.09 8.08 17.88
C GLY A 298 -14.68 8.55 18.23
N LEU A 299 -14.23 9.63 17.59
CA LEU A 299 -12.92 10.24 17.83
C LEU A 299 -12.99 11.49 18.74
N ASP A 300 -14.18 11.86 19.20
CA ASP A 300 -14.42 12.99 20.11
C ASP A 300 -13.90 12.74 21.53
#